data_9ce6247764114e1bdebca0b8525686d4
#
_entry.id   9ce6247764114e1bdebca0b8525686d4
#
_cell.length_a   1.000
_cell.length_b   1.000
_cell.length_c   1.000
_cell.angle_alpha   90.00
_cell.angle_beta   90.00
_cell.angle_gamma   90.00
#
_symmetry.space_group_name_H-M   'P 1'
#
loop_
_entity.id
_entity.type
_entity.pdbx_description
1 polymer ?
#
loop_
_entity_poly.entity_id
_entity_poly.type
_entity_poly.pdbx_seq_one_letter_code
_entity_poly.pdbx_strand_id
1 'polypeptide(L)'
;IDSFEREELGDEHESVIFRSTVEVQGQYVPLGVIFDDTIYVIVRANLAPKALNDDNAYEVTNFIMRLNNGNKLFKYYLAPDTSVILDACIPMTQKNYSADLVNTIVGVVAREVRKRHSEFMSLIWQKA
;
A
#
# COMPACT_ATOMS: atom_id res chain seq x y z
N ILE A 1 4.15 9.63 -9.78
CA ILE A 1 5.27 8.74 -9.42
C ILE A 1 6.37 8.97 -10.44
N ASP A 2 7.37 9.73 -10.06
CA ASP A 2 8.38 10.17 -11.03
C ASP A 2 9.66 9.33 -10.98
N SER A 3 9.99 8.77 -9.82
CA SER A 3 11.23 8.02 -9.67
C SER A 3 11.14 7.03 -8.52
N PHE A 4 11.97 6.00 -8.61
CA PHE A 4 12.11 5.00 -7.56
C PHE A 4 13.55 4.95 -7.07
N GLU A 5 13.70 4.83 -5.76
CA GLU A 5 15.00 4.58 -5.14
C GLU A 5 15.08 3.11 -4.73
N ARG A 6 16.15 2.44 -5.16
CA ARG A 6 16.36 1.03 -4.87
C ARG A 6 17.08 0.86 -3.55
N GLU A 7 16.59 -0.08 -2.73
CA GLU A 7 17.22 -0.43 -1.45
C GLU A 7 17.21 -1.95 -1.27
N GLU A 8 18.36 -2.53 -0.91
CA GLU A 8 18.45 -3.92 -0.50
C GLU A 8 18.24 -3.98 1.01
N LEU A 9 17.29 -4.80 1.47
CA LEU A 9 16.93 -4.84 2.88
C LEU A 9 17.82 -5.76 3.72
N GLY A 10 18.59 -6.66 3.08
CA GLY A 10 19.49 -7.57 3.77
C GLY A 10 18.80 -8.57 4.67
N ASP A 11 17.54 -8.88 4.40
CA ASP A 11 16.76 -9.86 5.15
C ASP A 11 16.97 -11.27 4.60
N GLU A 12 16.34 -12.26 5.23
CA GLU A 12 16.52 -13.67 4.85
C GLU A 12 15.97 -14.01 3.46
N HIS A 13 15.02 -13.20 2.95
CA HIS A 13 14.42 -13.39 1.63
C HIS A 13 15.10 -12.57 0.54
N GLU A 14 16.22 -11.94 0.85
CA GLU A 14 16.98 -11.11 -0.09
C GLU A 14 16.10 -10.04 -0.74
N SER A 15 15.24 -9.40 0.06
CA SER A 15 14.27 -8.42 -0.43
C SER A 15 14.95 -7.18 -0.99
N VAL A 16 14.42 -6.72 -2.13
CA VAL A 16 14.77 -5.44 -2.74
C VAL A 16 13.49 -4.63 -2.83
N ILE A 17 13.54 -3.41 -2.34
CA ILE A 17 12.41 -2.51 -2.43
C ILE A 17 12.76 -1.30 -3.29
N PHE A 18 11.83 -0.95 -4.17
CA PHE A 18 11.90 0.30 -4.94
C PHE A 18 10.91 1.26 -4.33
N ARG A 19 11.42 2.35 -3.73
CA ARG A 19 10.63 3.32 -2.97
C ARG A 19 10.31 4.54 -3.81
N SER A 20 9.07 5.01 -3.69
CA SER A 20 8.63 6.25 -4.31
C SER A 20 7.53 6.86 -3.43
N THR A 21 6.87 7.88 -3.93
CA THR A 21 5.73 8.50 -3.27
C THR A 21 4.63 8.79 -4.28
N VAL A 22 3.40 8.86 -3.77
CA VAL A 22 2.25 9.34 -4.52
C VAL A 22 1.81 10.64 -3.88
N GLU A 23 1.78 11.72 -4.66
CA GLU A 23 1.29 13.01 -4.16
C GLU A 23 -0.22 13.04 -4.19
N VAL A 24 -0.83 13.38 -3.05
CA VAL A 24 -2.28 13.54 -2.92
C VAL A 24 -2.54 14.81 -2.13
N GLN A 25 -3.09 15.83 -2.78
CA GLN A 25 -3.46 17.09 -2.13
C GLN A 25 -2.32 17.69 -1.30
N GLY A 26 -1.12 17.71 -1.87
CA GLY A 26 0.05 18.27 -1.21
C GLY A 26 0.74 17.36 -0.21
N GLN A 27 0.21 16.17 0.02
CA GLN A 27 0.82 15.17 0.90
C GLN A 27 1.46 14.07 0.06
N TYR A 28 2.53 13.48 0.60
CA TYR A 28 3.27 12.42 -0.08
C TYR A 28 3.04 11.10 0.63
N VAL A 29 2.35 10.18 -0.08
CA VAL A 29 2.04 8.85 0.44
C VAL A 29 3.17 7.91 0.01
N PRO A 30 3.86 7.24 0.96
CA PRO A 30 4.92 6.30 0.60
C PRO A 30 4.38 5.12 -0.21
N LEU A 31 5.09 4.78 -1.27
CA LEU A 31 4.78 3.65 -2.13
C LEU A 31 6.06 2.84 -2.35
N GLY A 32 5.96 1.52 -2.27
CA GLY A 32 7.09 0.65 -2.54
C GLY A 32 6.69 -0.54 -3.39
N VAL A 33 7.63 -0.98 -4.23
CA VAL A 33 7.52 -2.26 -4.95
C VAL A 33 8.56 -3.19 -4.36
N ILE A 34 8.13 -4.32 -3.82
CA ILE A 34 8.98 -5.25 -3.08
C ILE A 34 9.16 -6.52 -3.89
N PHE A 35 10.42 -6.84 -4.19
CA PHE A 35 10.84 -8.09 -4.81
C PHE A 35 11.63 -8.89 -3.79
N ASP A 36 11.42 -10.20 -3.77
CA ASP A 36 12.19 -11.10 -2.90
C ASP A 36 12.40 -12.44 -3.59
N ASP A 37 12.89 -13.43 -2.86
CA ASP A 37 13.13 -14.78 -3.40
C ASP A 37 11.87 -15.65 -3.47
N THR A 38 10.71 -15.09 -3.13
CA THR A 38 9.42 -15.78 -3.29
C THR A 38 8.83 -15.47 -4.67
N ILE A 39 7.68 -16.10 -4.95
CA ILE A 39 6.95 -15.81 -6.20
C ILE A 39 6.08 -14.56 -6.11
N TYR A 40 6.12 -13.83 -4.99
CA TYR A 40 5.21 -12.69 -4.78
C TYR A 40 5.92 -11.37 -4.93
N VAL A 41 5.44 -10.55 -5.86
CA VAL A 41 5.82 -9.15 -5.98
C VAL A 41 4.73 -8.34 -5.30
N ILE A 42 5.10 -7.46 -4.40
CA ILE A 42 4.12 -6.68 -3.63
C ILE A 42 4.28 -5.21 -3.97
N VAL A 43 3.18 -4.57 -4.37
CA VAL A 43 3.08 -3.11 -4.47
C VAL A 43 2.37 -2.64 -3.21
N ARG A 44 3.05 -1.83 -2.41
CA ARG A 44 2.59 -1.44 -1.07
C ARG A 44 2.54 0.06 -0.92
N ALA A 45 1.45 0.56 -0.36
CA ALA A 45 1.33 1.97 0.01
C ALA A 45 1.02 2.07 1.50
N ASN A 46 1.64 3.04 2.18
CA ASN A 46 1.29 3.39 3.55
C ASN A 46 0.34 4.58 3.51
N LEU A 47 -0.96 4.30 3.53
CA LEU A 47 -1.99 5.32 3.38
C LEU A 47 -2.06 6.27 4.57
N ALA A 48 -1.83 5.77 5.78
CA ALA A 48 -1.95 6.57 6.99
C ALA A 48 -1.10 5.98 8.10
N PRO A 49 0.05 6.59 8.42
CA PRO A 49 0.89 6.09 9.48
C PRO A 49 0.23 6.31 10.86
N LYS A 50 0.36 5.30 11.73
CA LYS A 50 -0.13 5.35 13.11
C LYS A 50 -1.55 5.86 13.22
N ALA A 51 -2.46 5.27 12.44
CA ALA A 51 -3.78 5.83 12.18
C ALA A 51 -4.78 5.59 13.31
N LEU A 52 -4.65 4.51 14.09
CA LEU A 52 -5.67 4.11 15.05
C LEU A 52 -5.48 4.75 16.41
N ASN A 53 -6.60 5.17 16.98
CA ASN A 53 -6.74 5.51 18.39
C ASN A 53 -8.09 4.99 18.88
N ASP A 54 -8.41 5.22 20.17
CA ASP A 54 -9.65 4.72 20.74
C ASP A 54 -10.90 5.35 20.10
N ASP A 55 -10.78 6.58 19.61
CA ASP A 55 -11.92 7.31 19.06
C ASP A 55 -12.29 6.87 17.64
N ASN A 56 -11.30 6.42 16.85
CA ASN A 56 -11.52 6.12 15.44
C ASN A 56 -11.40 4.63 15.09
N ALA A 57 -11.02 3.77 16.05
CA ALA A 57 -10.71 2.37 15.76
C ALA A 57 -11.88 1.63 15.08
N TYR A 58 -13.09 1.82 15.58
CA TYR A 58 -14.27 1.16 15.01
C TYR A 58 -14.51 1.60 13.56
N GLU A 59 -14.48 2.89 13.31
CA GLU A 59 -14.78 3.45 11.99
C GLU A 59 -13.71 3.04 10.96
N VAL A 60 -12.44 3.10 11.34
CA VAL A 60 -11.33 2.74 10.45
C VAL A 60 -11.36 1.26 10.12
N THR A 61 -11.51 0.38 11.13
CA THR A 61 -11.53 -1.05 10.89
C THR A 61 -12.74 -1.49 10.08
N ASN A 62 -13.89 -0.88 10.33
CA ASN A 62 -15.10 -1.15 9.59
C ASN A 62 -14.96 -0.74 8.12
N PHE A 63 -14.35 0.40 7.86
CA PHE A 63 -14.08 0.88 6.51
C PHE A 63 -13.11 -0.06 5.77
N ILE A 64 -12.05 -0.49 6.44
CA ILE A 64 -11.10 -1.47 5.89
C ILE A 64 -11.84 -2.76 5.48
N MET A 65 -12.71 -3.25 6.34
CA MET A 65 -13.48 -4.46 6.07
C MET A 65 -14.34 -4.30 4.82
N ARG A 66 -15.02 -3.16 4.69
CA ARG A 66 -15.85 -2.88 3.51
C ARG A 66 -15.02 -2.79 2.23
N LEU A 67 -13.86 -2.15 2.29
CA LEU A 67 -12.97 -2.05 1.12
C LEU A 67 -12.49 -3.42 0.68
N ASN A 68 -12.10 -4.26 1.63
CA ASN A 68 -11.62 -5.62 1.31
C ASN A 68 -12.74 -6.47 0.69
N ASN A 69 -13.98 -6.28 1.12
CA ASN A 69 -15.11 -7.01 0.55
C ASN A 69 -15.45 -6.54 -0.86
N GLY A 70 -15.11 -5.31 -1.21
CA GLY A 70 -15.54 -4.68 -2.44
C GLY A 70 -14.54 -4.73 -3.59
N ASN A 71 -13.39 -5.41 -3.44
CA ASN A 71 -12.39 -5.45 -4.51
C ASN A 71 -11.75 -6.83 -4.63
N LYS A 72 -11.04 -7.06 -5.74
CA LYS A 72 -10.41 -8.35 -6.04
C LYS A 72 -8.88 -8.30 -5.95
N LEU A 73 -8.29 -7.13 -5.96
CA LEU A 73 -6.83 -6.97 -6.08
C LEU A 73 -6.20 -6.54 -4.76
N PHE A 74 -6.83 -5.59 -4.06
CA PHE A 74 -6.22 -4.92 -2.93
C PHE A 74 -6.52 -5.63 -1.62
N LYS A 75 -5.53 -5.57 -0.73
CA LYS A 75 -5.69 -5.94 0.67
C LYS A 75 -5.36 -4.73 1.52
N TYR A 76 -6.33 -4.26 2.27
CA TYR A 76 -6.13 -3.23 3.29
C TYR A 76 -5.97 -3.88 4.65
N TYR A 77 -5.01 -3.42 5.42
CA TYR A 77 -4.81 -3.96 6.77
C TYR A 77 -4.07 -2.96 7.64
N LEU A 78 -4.00 -3.29 8.94
CA LEU A 78 -3.28 -2.48 9.90
C LEU A 78 -1.95 -3.15 10.21
N ALA A 79 -0.87 -2.38 10.07
CA ALA A 79 0.45 -2.82 10.50
C ALA A 79 0.54 -2.80 12.04
N PRO A 80 1.57 -3.42 12.64
CA PRO A 80 1.70 -3.42 14.10
C PRO A 80 1.72 -2.04 14.74
N ASP A 81 2.21 -1.01 14.04
CA ASP A 81 2.22 0.37 14.52
C ASP A 81 0.89 1.10 14.25
N THR A 82 -0.15 0.39 13.83
CA THR A 82 -1.48 0.91 13.44
C THR A 82 -1.52 1.72 12.17
N SER A 83 -0.47 1.67 11.35
CA SER A 83 -0.53 2.27 10.01
C SER A 83 -1.53 1.52 9.12
N VAL A 84 -2.27 2.25 8.29
CA VAL A 84 -3.15 1.65 7.28
C VAL A 84 -2.34 1.34 6.05
N ILE A 85 -2.23 0.07 5.72
CA ILE A 85 -1.44 -0.42 4.59
C ILE A 85 -2.38 -0.90 3.48
N LEU A 86 -2.01 -0.58 2.26
CA LEU A 86 -2.65 -1.09 1.05
C LEU A 86 -1.62 -1.92 0.28
N ASP A 87 -1.90 -3.20 0.09
CA ASP A 87 -1.05 -4.10 -0.69
C ASP A 87 -1.79 -4.60 -1.92
N ALA A 88 -1.06 -4.69 -3.04
CA ALA A 88 -1.44 -5.49 -4.19
C ALA A 88 -0.34 -6.54 -4.39
N CYS A 89 -0.69 -7.81 -4.25
CA CYS A 89 0.26 -8.91 -4.37
C CYS A 89 0.11 -9.58 -5.73
N ILE A 90 1.21 -9.67 -6.47
CA ILE A 90 1.23 -10.23 -7.82
C ILE A 90 2.08 -11.50 -7.79
N PRO A 91 1.47 -12.69 -7.97
CA PRO A 91 2.27 -13.91 -8.10
C PRO A 91 3.03 -13.88 -9.44
N MET A 92 4.35 -14.02 -9.38
CA MET A 92 5.19 -14.02 -10.57
C MET A 92 6.36 -14.97 -10.38
N THR A 93 6.63 -15.80 -11.38
CA THR A 93 7.85 -16.59 -11.44
C THR A 93 8.84 -15.91 -12.37
N GLN A 94 10.10 -16.32 -12.35
CA GLN A 94 11.08 -15.80 -13.31
C GLN A 94 10.60 -15.99 -14.75
N LYS A 95 9.94 -17.12 -15.01
CA LYS A 95 9.45 -17.48 -16.33
C LYS A 95 8.29 -16.59 -16.79
N ASN A 96 7.46 -16.13 -15.84
CA ASN A 96 6.25 -15.35 -16.13
C ASN A 96 6.40 -13.88 -15.73
N TYR A 97 7.59 -13.46 -15.42
CA TYR A 97 7.82 -12.07 -14.99
C TYR A 97 7.46 -11.08 -16.10
N SER A 98 6.74 -10.05 -15.74
CA SER A 98 6.35 -8.97 -16.65
C SER A 98 6.52 -7.63 -15.96
N ALA A 99 7.49 -6.85 -16.40
CA ALA A 99 7.69 -5.49 -15.92
C ALA A 99 6.48 -4.61 -16.26
N ASP A 100 5.87 -4.84 -17.42
CA ASP A 100 4.68 -4.07 -17.83
C ASP A 100 3.52 -4.32 -16.88
N LEU A 101 3.32 -5.56 -16.43
CA LEU A 101 2.27 -5.86 -15.46
C LEU A 101 2.55 -5.19 -14.13
N VAL A 102 3.78 -5.24 -13.64
CA VAL A 102 4.15 -4.56 -12.39
C VAL A 102 3.86 -3.06 -12.50
N ASN A 103 4.28 -2.43 -13.59
CA ASN A 103 4.05 -1.00 -13.80
C ASN A 103 2.56 -0.67 -13.90
N THR A 104 1.78 -1.53 -14.53
CA THR A 104 0.32 -1.36 -14.59
C THR A 104 -0.29 -1.39 -13.19
N ILE A 105 0.13 -2.33 -12.36
CA ILE A 105 -0.39 -2.44 -11.00
C ILE A 105 0.07 -1.27 -10.13
N VAL A 106 1.31 -0.79 -10.31
CA VAL A 106 1.76 0.44 -9.63
C VAL A 106 0.81 1.60 -9.94
N GLY A 107 0.44 1.77 -11.21
CA GLY A 107 -0.53 2.81 -11.61
C GLY A 107 -1.91 2.62 -11.00
N VAL A 108 -2.36 1.37 -10.91
CA VAL A 108 -3.66 1.04 -10.30
C VAL A 108 -3.63 1.35 -8.79
N VAL A 109 -2.55 0.99 -8.10
CA VAL A 109 -2.39 1.29 -6.67
C VAL A 109 -2.34 2.80 -6.44
N ALA A 110 -1.59 3.54 -7.26
CA ALA A 110 -1.50 5.00 -7.14
C ALA A 110 -2.88 5.65 -7.30
N ARG A 111 -3.68 5.16 -8.24
CA ARG A 111 -5.05 5.66 -8.44
C ARG A 111 -5.93 5.37 -7.25
N GLU A 112 -5.82 4.17 -6.68
CA GLU A 112 -6.56 3.79 -5.48
C GLU A 112 -6.15 4.66 -4.28
N VAL A 113 -4.86 4.92 -4.10
CA VAL A 113 -4.35 5.82 -3.05
C VAL A 113 -5.02 7.19 -3.16
N ARG A 114 -5.04 7.75 -4.36
CA ARG A 114 -5.66 9.07 -4.57
C ARG A 114 -7.15 9.07 -4.26
N LYS A 115 -7.82 7.98 -4.61
CA LYS A 115 -9.26 7.84 -4.36
C LYS A 115 -9.59 7.68 -2.89
N ARG A 116 -8.78 6.95 -2.13
CA ARG A 116 -9.10 6.58 -0.74
C ARG A 116 -8.48 7.47 0.32
N HIS A 117 -7.45 8.22 -0.02
CA HIS A 117 -6.70 9.01 0.96
C HIS A 117 -7.61 9.96 1.74
N SER A 118 -8.44 10.74 1.06
CA SER A 118 -9.31 11.70 1.73
C SER A 118 -10.34 11.01 2.63
N GLU A 119 -10.85 9.84 2.23
CA GLU A 119 -11.79 9.08 3.05
C GLU A 119 -11.14 8.61 4.35
N PHE A 120 -9.91 8.08 4.29
CA PHE A 120 -9.18 7.69 5.49
C PHE A 120 -8.84 8.90 6.36
N MET A 121 -8.41 10.00 5.76
CA MET A 121 -8.09 11.21 6.54
C MET A 121 -9.33 11.73 7.28
N SER A 122 -10.50 11.68 6.65
CA SER A 122 -11.74 12.07 7.31
C SER A 122 -12.05 11.23 8.53
N LEU A 123 -11.81 9.91 8.45
CA LEU A 123 -12.07 9.01 9.57
C LEU A 123 -11.04 9.17 10.70
N ILE A 124 -9.76 9.34 10.32
CA ILE A 124 -8.65 9.40 11.28
C ILE A 124 -8.68 10.72 12.06
N TRP A 125 -8.98 11.83 11.41
CA TRP A 125 -9.02 13.14 12.02
C TRP A 125 -10.41 13.55 12.52
N GLN A 126 -11.34 12.59 12.54
CA GLN A 126 -12.66 12.83 13.07
C GLN A 126 -12.57 13.12 14.56
N LYS A 127 -13.10 14.28 14.97
CA LYS A 127 -13.17 14.63 16.38
C LYS A 127 -14.47 14.11 16.97
N ALA A 128 -14.34 13.58 18.17
CA ALA A 128 -15.51 13.11 18.91
C ALA A 128 -16.44 14.28 19.23
#